data_32129d101546a0bf70301fb6386eacf8
#
_entry.id   32129d101546a0bf70301fb6386eacf8
#
_cell.length_a   1.000
_cell.length_b   1.000
_cell.length_c   1.000
_cell.angle_alpha   90.00
_cell.angle_beta   90.00
_cell.angle_gamma   90.00
#
_symmetry.space_group_name_H-M   'P 1'
#
loop_
_entity.id
_entity.type
_entity.pdbx_description
1 polymer ?
#
loop_
_entity_poly.entity_id
_entity_poly.type
_entity_poly.pdbx_seq_one_letter_code
_entity_poly.pdbx_strand_id
1 'polypeptide(L)'
;MSAFDIQGFSKENIDVALKSVDAVSKGMQAMATEAVDYSKRSFDSSGAAVEKLMAARSLDKAVEAQTEIVRSAYENYVGEMARMSEIVTDMAKGAYQPYEAFFGKFGK
;
A
#
# COMPACT_ATOMS: atom_id res chain seq x y z
N MET A 1 -21.33 19.48 31.50
CA MET A 1 -20.65 18.16 31.42
C MET A 1 -19.72 18.01 32.61
N SER A 2 -19.85 16.92 33.35
CA SER A 2 -19.03 16.72 34.52
C SER A 2 -17.66 16.14 34.15
N ALA A 3 -16.67 16.35 35.03
CA ALA A 3 -15.33 15.80 34.83
C ALA A 3 -15.36 14.27 34.76
N PHE A 4 -16.29 13.67 35.48
CA PHE A 4 -16.46 12.22 35.48
C PHE A 4 -16.91 11.70 34.10
N ASP A 5 -17.87 12.37 33.51
CA ASP A 5 -18.36 12.00 32.18
C ASP A 5 -17.28 12.18 31.12
N ILE A 6 -16.48 13.21 31.24
CA ILE A 6 -15.37 13.47 30.33
C ILE A 6 -14.35 12.34 30.41
N GLN A 7 -14.04 11.88 31.64
CA GLN A 7 -13.05 10.82 31.82
C GLN A 7 -13.51 9.50 31.21
N GLY A 8 -14.75 9.09 31.46
CA GLY A 8 -15.29 7.86 30.91
C GLY A 8 -15.37 7.90 29.38
N PHE A 9 -15.86 9.00 28.85
CA PHE A 9 -15.97 9.21 27.42
C PHE A 9 -14.59 9.27 26.77
N SER A 10 -13.64 9.97 27.39
CA SER A 10 -12.28 10.11 26.89
C SER A 10 -11.55 8.77 26.82
N LYS A 11 -11.77 7.91 27.81
CA LYS A 11 -11.12 6.60 27.85
C LYS A 11 -11.54 5.73 26.69
N GLU A 12 -12.84 5.61 26.41
CA GLU A 12 -13.34 4.87 25.26
C GLU A 12 -12.87 5.50 23.95
N ASN A 13 -12.92 6.81 23.89
CA ASN A 13 -12.51 7.56 22.71
C ASN A 13 -11.02 7.39 22.41
N ILE A 14 -10.20 7.42 23.45
CA ILE A 14 -8.75 7.19 23.31
C ILE A 14 -8.48 5.76 22.83
N ASP A 15 -9.19 4.78 23.36
CA ASP A 15 -9.02 3.39 22.95
C ASP A 15 -9.34 3.21 21.47
N VAL A 16 -10.44 3.78 21.01
CA VAL A 16 -10.84 3.74 19.60
C VAL A 16 -9.79 4.44 18.74
N ALA A 17 -9.34 5.61 19.18
CA ALA A 17 -8.32 6.37 18.45
C ALA A 17 -7.00 5.60 18.36
N LEU A 18 -6.59 4.95 19.44
CA LEU A 18 -5.36 4.15 19.47
C LEU A 18 -5.44 2.97 18.51
N LYS A 19 -6.57 2.30 18.46
CA LYS A 19 -6.77 1.18 17.52
C LYS A 19 -6.73 1.66 16.08
N SER A 20 -7.34 2.81 15.82
CA SER A 20 -7.33 3.42 14.49
C SER A 20 -5.91 3.83 14.07
N VAL A 21 -5.18 4.46 14.98
CA VAL A 21 -3.78 4.87 14.74
C VAL A 21 -2.90 3.65 14.49
N ASP A 22 -3.10 2.57 15.26
CA ASP A 22 -2.36 1.34 15.08
C ASP A 22 -2.59 0.75 13.69
N ALA A 23 -3.84 0.72 13.24
CA ALA A 23 -4.18 0.22 11.89
C ALA A 23 -3.54 1.07 10.81
N VAL A 24 -3.57 2.39 10.95
CA VAL A 24 -2.95 3.32 9.99
C VAL A 24 -1.43 3.13 10.00
N SER A 25 -0.83 3.01 11.18
CA SER A 25 0.61 2.80 11.31
C SER A 25 1.05 1.51 10.64
N LYS A 26 0.32 0.43 10.86
CA LYS A 26 0.61 -0.86 10.20
C LYS A 26 0.46 -0.76 8.69
N GLY A 27 -0.56 -0.04 8.22
CA GLY A 27 -0.77 0.20 6.81
C GLY A 27 0.37 1.00 6.19
N MET A 28 0.83 2.02 6.88
CA MET A 28 1.96 2.83 6.40
C MET A 28 3.25 2.02 6.35
N GLN A 29 3.48 1.15 7.34
CA GLN A 29 4.62 0.25 7.34
C GLN A 29 4.54 -0.73 6.16
N ALA A 30 3.36 -1.27 5.89
CA ALA A 30 3.14 -2.16 4.76
C ALA A 30 3.41 -1.44 3.45
N MET A 31 2.96 -0.18 3.32
CA MET A 31 3.21 0.62 2.13
C MET A 31 4.69 0.90 1.95
N ALA A 32 5.40 1.22 3.03
CA ALA A 32 6.84 1.47 2.98
C ALA A 32 7.60 0.21 2.55
N THR A 33 7.25 -0.94 3.12
CA THR A 33 7.86 -2.22 2.75
C THR A 33 7.59 -2.53 1.28
N GLU A 34 6.36 -2.36 0.83
CA GLU A 34 6.00 -2.61 -0.57
C GLU A 34 6.74 -1.66 -1.51
N ALA A 35 6.90 -0.40 -1.13
CA ALA A 35 7.65 0.57 -1.93
C ALA A 35 9.12 0.17 -2.07
N VAL A 36 9.74 -0.30 -0.98
CA VAL A 36 11.12 -0.79 -1.01
C VAL A 36 11.23 -2.00 -1.90
N ASP A 37 10.33 -2.97 -1.74
CA ASP A 37 10.33 -4.20 -2.54
C ASP A 37 10.12 -3.88 -4.02
N TYR A 38 9.20 -2.99 -4.32
CA TYR A 38 8.96 -2.54 -5.70
C TYR A 38 10.19 -1.88 -6.30
N SER A 39 10.87 -1.02 -5.52
CA SER A 39 12.10 -0.37 -5.97
C SER A 39 13.17 -1.38 -6.31
N LYS A 40 13.34 -2.40 -5.47
CA LYS A 40 14.31 -3.47 -5.71
C LYS A 40 13.97 -4.25 -6.98
N ARG A 41 12.69 -4.64 -7.13
CA ARG A 41 12.25 -5.37 -8.32
C ARG A 41 12.41 -4.54 -9.57
N SER A 42 12.10 -3.24 -9.48
CA SER A 42 12.24 -2.32 -10.62
C SER A 42 13.69 -2.16 -11.01
N PHE A 43 14.59 -2.06 -10.03
CA PHE A 43 16.02 -1.95 -10.29
C PHE A 43 16.53 -3.22 -10.97
N ASP A 44 16.16 -4.39 -10.46
CA ASP A 44 16.57 -5.66 -11.04
C ASP A 44 16.02 -5.82 -12.46
N SER A 45 14.75 -5.46 -12.67
CA SER A 45 14.13 -5.50 -14.00
C SER A 45 14.81 -4.56 -14.97
N SER A 46 15.19 -3.37 -14.52
CA SER A 46 15.90 -2.39 -15.37
C SER A 46 17.26 -2.92 -15.77
N GLY A 47 17.99 -3.56 -14.85
CA GLY A 47 19.27 -4.18 -15.16
C GLY A 47 19.15 -5.27 -16.20
N ALA A 48 18.18 -6.17 -16.02
CA ALA A 48 17.90 -7.24 -16.98
C ALA A 48 17.49 -6.67 -18.34
N ALA A 49 16.71 -5.59 -18.34
CA ALA A 49 16.25 -4.93 -19.57
C ALA A 49 17.43 -4.34 -20.34
N VAL A 50 18.36 -3.67 -19.62
CA VAL A 50 19.56 -3.12 -20.23
C VAL A 50 20.42 -4.22 -20.84
N GLU A 51 20.58 -5.34 -20.12
CA GLU A 51 21.33 -6.48 -20.63
C GLU A 51 20.72 -7.04 -21.90
N LYS A 52 19.40 -7.16 -21.95
CA LYS A 52 18.69 -7.64 -23.15
C LYS A 52 18.92 -6.71 -24.35
N LEU A 53 18.84 -5.40 -24.10
CA LEU A 53 19.10 -4.41 -25.15
C LEU A 53 20.53 -4.49 -25.68
N MET A 54 21.49 -4.62 -24.79
CA MET A 54 22.91 -4.72 -25.19
C MET A 54 23.21 -6.03 -25.89
N ALA A 55 22.48 -7.07 -25.56
CA ALA A 55 22.63 -8.37 -26.23
C ALA A 55 21.95 -8.43 -27.59
N ALA A 56 21.08 -7.50 -27.92
CA ALA A 56 20.35 -7.49 -29.18
C ALA A 56 21.31 -7.17 -30.33
N ARG A 57 21.38 -8.07 -31.30
CA ARG A 57 22.33 -7.93 -32.43
C ARG A 57 21.70 -7.36 -33.68
N SER A 58 20.39 -7.19 -33.69
CA SER A 58 19.68 -6.67 -34.84
C SER A 58 18.70 -5.61 -34.39
N LEU A 59 18.33 -4.71 -35.30
CA LEU A 59 17.34 -3.67 -35.02
C LEU A 59 16.00 -4.28 -34.64
N ASP A 60 15.59 -5.35 -35.33
CA ASP A 60 14.33 -6.05 -35.04
C ASP A 60 14.29 -6.59 -33.65
N LYS A 61 15.41 -7.22 -33.20
CA LYS A 61 15.50 -7.76 -31.85
C LYS A 61 15.55 -6.67 -30.79
N ALA A 62 16.19 -5.53 -31.11
CA ALA A 62 16.19 -4.40 -30.22
C ALA A 62 14.79 -3.82 -30.01
N VAL A 63 14.00 -3.73 -31.10
CA VAL A 63 12.62 -3.26 -31.02
C VAL A 63 11.75 -4.25 -30.24
N GLU A 64 11.92 -5.55 -30.46
CA GLU A 64 11.22 -6.57 -29.67
C GLU A 64 11.55 -6.47 -28.19
N ALA A 65 12.84 -6.34 -27.87
CA ALA A 65 13.27 -6.21 -26.50
C ALA A 65 12.69 -4.96 -25.84
N GLN A 66 12.68 -3.85 -26.55
CA GLN A 66 12.10 -2.61 -26.06
C GLN A 66 10.61 -2.73 -25.82
N THR A 67 9.89 -3.38 -26.74
CA THR A 67 8.45 -3.60 -26.59
C THR A 67 8.16 -4.47 -25.36
N GLU A 68 8.94 -5.53 -25.17
CA GLU A 68 8.80 -6.40 -24.02
C GLU A 68 9.09 -5.66 -22.71
N ILE A 69 10.11 -4.82 -22.72
CA ILE A 69 10.46 -4.01 -21.56
C ILE A 69 9.29 -3.08 -21.16
N VAL A 70 8.71 -2.40 -22.15
CA VAL A 70 7.58 -1.50 -21.93
C VAL A 70 6.37 -2.28 -21.41
N ARG A 71 6.10 -3.44 -22.00
CA ARG A 71 4.98 -4.28 -21.54
C ARG A 71 5.18 -4.74 -20.11
N SER A 72 6.38 -5.24 -19.77
CA SER A 72 6.70 -5.70 -18.43
C SER A 72 6.62 -4.56 -17.42
N ALA A 73 7.13 -3.39 -17.77
CA ALA A 73 7.05 -2.22 -16.92
C ALA A 73 5.60 -1.82 -16.65
N TYR A 74 4.76 -1.87 -17.67
CA TYR A 74 3.34 -1.56 -17.52
C TYR A 74 2.63 -2.58 -16.64
N GLU A 75 2.86 -3.86 -16.88
CA GLU A 75 2.26 -4.93 -16.07
C GLU A 75 2.70 -4.83 -14.61
N ASN A 76 3.99 -4.57 -14.38
CA ASN A 76 4.52 -4.38 -13.02
C ASN A 76 3.89 -3.17 -12.36
N TYR A 77 3.71 -2.08 -13.09
CA TYR A 77 3.10 -0.86 -12.57
C TYR A 77 1.63 -1.11 -12.19
N VAL A 78 0.87 -1.76 -13.07
CA VAL A 78 -0.54 -2.07 -12.80
C VAL A 78 -0.65 -3.00 -11.58
N GLY A 79 0.21 -4.01 -11.51
CA GLY A 79 0.25 -4.93 -10.36
C GLY A 79 0.58 -4.20 -9.07
N GLU A 80 1.53 -3.26 -9.12
CA GLU A 80 1.92 -2.49 -7.94
C GLU A 80 0.79 -1.57 -7.49
N MET A 81 0.12 -0.92 -8.42
CA MET A 81 -1.03 -0.07 -8.10
C MET A 81 -2.15 -0.87 -7.45
N ALA A 82 -2.38 -2.10 -7.92
CA ALA A 82 -3.37 -2.99 -7.32
C ALA A 82 -2.99 -3.34 -5.88
N ARG A 83 -1.71 -3.66 -5.63
CA ARG A 83 -1.22 -3.98 -4.28
C ARG A 83 -1.32 -2.80 -3.35
N MET A 84 -0.92 -1.62 -3.82
CA MET A 84 -1.02 -0.39 -3.03
C MET A 84 -2.47 -0.06 -2.72
N SER A 85 -3.35 -0.23 -3.68
CA SER A 85 -4.80 -0.03 -3.48
C SER A 85 -5.33 -0.98 -2.41
N GLU A 86 -4.91 -2.24 -2.44
CA GLU A 86 -5.30 -3.23 -1.44
C GLU A 86 -4.82 -2.85 -0.05
N ILE A 87 -3.57 -2.40 0.07
CA ILE A 87 -3.01 -1.95 1.35
C ILE A 87 -3.81 -0.75 1.88
N VAL A 88 -4.10 0.22 1.02
CA VAL A 88 -4.88 1.40 1.40
C VAL A 88 -6.27 1.01 1.84
N THR A 89 -6.91 0.07 1.13
CA THR A 89 -8.24 -0.43 1.49
C THR A 89 -8.22 -1.10 2.85
N ASP A 90 -7.23 -1.97 3.09
CA ASP A 90 -7.09 -2.65 4.38
C ASP A 90 -6.82 -1.66 5.50
N MET A 91 -5.99 -0.67 5.24
CA MET A 91 -5.70 0.39 6.20
C MET A 91 -6.95 1.18 6.54
N ALA A 92 -7.74 1.54 5.54
CA ALA A 92 -8.99 2.27 5.73
C ALA A 92 -9.99 1.45 6.54
N LYS A 93 -10.12 0.16 6.24
CA LYS A 93 -10.99 -0.74 6.99
C LYS A 93 -10.55 -0.86 8.44
N GLY A 94 -9.25 -1.04 8.66
CA GLY A 94 -8.69 -1.15 10.00
C GLY A 94 -8.88 0.13 10.81
N ALA A 95 -8.74 1.29 10.16
CA ALA A 95 -8.94 2.56 10.81
C ALA A 95 -10.43 2.81 11.13
N TYR A 96 -11.32 2.32 10.28
CA TYR A 96 -12.75 2.55 10.43
C TYR A 96 -13.42 1.57 11.40
N GLN A 97 -12.96 0.33 11.45
CA GLN A 97 -13.58 -0.71 12.27
C GLN A 97 -13.76 -0.34 13.74
N PRO A 98 -12.76 0.23 14.41
CA PRO A 98 -12.95 0.62 15.81
C PRO A 98 -14.06 1.66 15.98
N TYR A 99 -14.17 2.59 15.05
CA TYR A 99 -15.23 3.61 15.09
C TYR A 99 -16.59 3.00 14.79
N GLU A 100 -16.66 2.06 13.87
CA GLU A 100 -17.88 1.36 13.54
C GLU A 100 -18.41 0.61 14.76
N ALA A 101 -17.56 -0.11 15.46
CA ALA A 101 -17.93 -0.82 16.69
C ALA A 101 -18.37 0.15 17.78
N PHE A 102 -17.68 1.28 17.90
CA PHE A 102 -17.99 2.33 18.88
C PHE A 102 -19.37 2.93 18.59
N PHE A 103 -19.61 3.34 17.35
CA PHE A 103 -20.89 3.94 16.97
C PHE A 103 -22.03 2.93 16.97
N GLY A 104 -21.73 1.66 16.70
CA GLY A 104 -22.73 0.62 16.78
C GLY A 104 -23.30 0.42 18.18
N LYS A 105 -22.48 0.67 19.20
CA LYS A 105 -22.91 0.65 20.60
C LYS A 105 -23.96 1.70 20.90
N PHE A 106 -23.86 2.86 20.29
CA PHE A 106 -24.72 3.99 20.56
C PHE A 106 -25.86 4.13 19.56
N GLY A 107 -25.75 3.47 18.42
CA GLY A 107 -26.73 3.53 17.36
C GLY A 107 -27.99 2.71 17.60
N LYS A 108 -28.00 1.91 18.65
CA LYS A 108 -29.16 1.07 18.99
C LYS A 108 -29.75 1.50 20.35
#